data_a465dea8c5c8995f5796e193f8cfb6af
#
_entry.id   a465dea8c5c8995f5796e193f8cfb6af
#
_cell.length_a   1.000
_cell.length_b   1.000
_cell.length_c   1.000
_cell.angle_alpha   90.00
_cell.angle_beta   90.00
_cell.angle_gamma   90.00
#
_symmetry.space_group_name_H-M   'P 1'
#
loop_
_entity.id
_entity.type
_entity.pdbx_description
1 polymer ?
#
loop_
_entity_poly.entity_id
_entity_poly.type
_entity_poly.pdbx_seq_one_letter_code
_entity_poly.pdbx_strand_id
1 'polypeptide(L)'
;MKNDSARPQPGPQDLNEQSQSLPRRKFISMVGASAAAFTILPRHVLGRGYIAPSDQVNLAYIGLGTQGIRELLPLIQNTGFRVIAVCDPNQHAVGYRDWDKLSLKMNIRQTIKNMDWESGGDNLIPGGRDNGKSIVDQFYANVHPELNYKGCNAYEDFRVLFDKEKDIDAVKIMTPDHLHGLISMAAIRRSKHVIVHKPLSNRLIEGKKVIQAARDNQKVITHLVPWDSNGSMETVMAWIGSGAIGTLKEIHNWTQRPVWPQYSSLPTDNPAIPDGLNWDLWIGPETMRNYNSNYTNMVFRGWYDFGGGSMADMGHYSLWTVFKALQLTSPHTIIPNLSHVCAMNEPLPYRIQNNFSFPMASHVCFKYPANGNRPAVDLWWYDGGMRPAIPEELLSDNKQLAEEGMLFVGDQGKILAGFNVQDPKIISGTKMDSPVQMASVKRSQVEQTSTALPLFIDAIKNSKQYPGNIIEAEFLTEAVNLYAASLRSGKLLKYDAGNRRITNVDDANRWLDREYRSGWDIASI
;
A
#
# COMPACT_ATOMS: atom_id res chain seq x y z
N MET A 1 65.96 -86.80 -8.05
CA MET A 1 65.29 -86.38 -6.82
C MET A 1 64.59 -85.03 -7.05
N LYS A 2 63.32 -85.04 -6.91
CA LYS A 2 62.40 -83.90 -6.65
C LYS A 2 62.36 -82.72 -7.64
N ASN A 3 61.37 -82.70 -8.48
CA ASN A 3 60.16 -81.93 -8.50
C ASN A 3 60.34 -80.42 -8.33
N ASP A 4 59.99 -79.73 -9.39
CA ASP A 4 59.15 -78.57 -9.20
C ASP A 4 58.31 -78.30 -10.45
N SER A 5 57.02 -78.04 -10.22
CA SER A 5 55.93 -77.92 -11.13
C SER A 5 55.75 -76.47 -11.67
N ALA A 6 55.57 -76.35 -12.95
CA ALA A 6 55.17 -75.10 -13.63
C ALA A 6 53.70 -74.77 -13.40
N ARG A 7 53.40 -73.50 -13.10
CA ARG A 7 52.04 -72.97 -13.15
C ARG A 7 51.80 -72.29 -14.51
N PRO A 8 50.62 -72.42 -15.10
CA PRO A 8 50.28 -71.75 -16.35
C PRO A 8 49.77 -70.29 -16.09
N GLN A 9 50.05 -69.42 -17.03
CA GLN A 9 49.51 -68.01 -17.10
C GLN A 9 48.08 -68.01 -17.66
N PRO A 10 47.20 -67.15 -17.17
CA PRO A 10 45.87 -66.93 -17.77
C PRO A 10 45.90 -65.89 -18.88
N GLY A 11 45.10 -66.09 -19.91
CA GLY A 11 44.92 -65.24 -21.07
C GLY A 11 44.02 -64.02 -20.80
N PRO A 12 43.83 -63.07 -21.77
CA PRO A 12 43.19 -61.79 -21.55
C PRO A 12 41.68 -61.93 -21.41
N GLN A 13 41.15 -61.30 -20.34
CA GLN A 13 39.70 -61.15 -20.14
C GLN A 13 39.24 -59.77 -20.64
N ASP A 14 38.13 -59.77 -21.38
CA ASP A 14 37.39 -58.64 -21.89
C ASP A 14 36.92 -57.71 -20.76
N LEU A 15 37.19 -56.41 -20.89
CA LEU A 15 36.65 -55.35 -20.04
C LEU A 15 35.29 -54.94 -20.58
N ASN A 16 34.25 -55.41 -19.94
CA ASN A 16 32.89 -54.89 -20.13
C ASN A 16 32.61 -53.86 -19.03
N GLU A 17 32.65 -52.59 -19.36
CA GLU A 17 32.30 -51.46 -18.48
C GLU A 17 30.79 -51.46 -18.21
N GLN A 18 30.37 -51.92 -17.04
CA GLN A 18 29.07 -51.59 -16.47
C GLN A 18 29.25 -50.44 -15.46
N SER A 19 28.85 -49.22 -15.86
CA SER A 19 28.74 -48.07 -14.96
C SER A 19 27.60 -48.33 -13.97
N GLN A 20 27.91 -48.76 -12.77
CA GLN A 20 26.96 -48.79 -11.64
C GLN A 20 26.95 -47.41 -11.00
N SER A 21 25.85 -46.66 -11.18
CA SER A 21 25.56 -45.44 -10.43
C SER A 21 25.38 -45.77 -8.95
N LEU A 22 26.25 -45.23 -8.12
CA LEU A 22 26.14 -45.32 -6.67
C LEU A 22 24.91 -44.55 -6.17
N PRO A 23 24.03 -45.19 -5.35
CA PRO A 23 22.86 -44.49 -4.82
C PRO A 23 23.30 -43.35 -3.88
N ARG A 24 22.63 -42.21 -4.04
CA ARG A 24 22.87 -40.94 -3.29
C ARG A 24 23.12 -41.12 -1.79
N ARG A 25 22.51 -42.12 -1.14
CA ARG A 25 22.73 -42.41 0.27
C ARG A 25 24.13 -42.97 0.59
N LYS A 26 24.79 -43.72 -0.32
CA LYS A 26 26.17 -44.20 -0.12
C LYS A 26 27.20 -43.09 -0.34
N PHE A 27 26.94 -42.13 -1.22
CA PHE A 27 27.80 -40.96 -1.41
C PHE A 27 27.84 -40.09 -0.15
N ILE A 28 26.68 -39.87 0.49
CA ILE A 28 26.57 -39.10 1.73
C ILE A 28 27.27 -39.78 2.92
N SER A 29 27.27 -41.10 3.00
CA SER A 29 27.94 -41.83 4.09
C SER A 29 29.46 -41.92 3.92
N MET A 30 29.99 -41.80 2.69
CA MET A 30 31.45 -41.75 2.45
C MET A 30 32.04 -40.33 2.65
N VAL A 31 31.23 -39.26 2.48
CA VAL A 31 31.63 -37.87 2.78
C VAL A 31 31.58 -37.58 4.28
N GLY A 32 30.84 -38.37 5.06
CA GLY A 32 30.75 -38.26 6.52
C GLY A 32 31.94 -38.78 7.33
N ALA A 33 32.93 -39.47 6.71
CA ALA A 33 34.06 -40.04 7.42
C ALA A 33 35.37 -39.21 7.35
N SER A 34 35.39 -38.11 6.62
CA SER A 34 36.46 -37.10 6.65
C SER A 34 35.97 -35.81 7.35
N ALA A 35 35.44 -35.95 8.54
CA ALA A 35 35.14 -34.85 9.42
C ALA A 35 36.41 -34.29 10.06
N ALA A 36 37.32 -33.75 9.24
CA ALA A 36 38.19 -32.67 9.68
C ALA A 36 37.30 -31.46 9.87
N ALA A 37 37.03 -31.09 11.11
CA ALA A 37 36.44 -29.85 11.64
C ALA A 37 36.11 -28.77 10.59
N PHE A 38 35.05 -28.95 9.83
CA PHE A 38 34.38 -27.81 9.19
C PHE A 38 33.61 -27.11 10.30
N THR A 39 34.23 -26.14 10.92
CA THR A 39 33.52 -25.14 11.69
C THR A 39 32.53 -24.51 10.72
N ILE A 40 31.22 -24.80 10.85
CA ILE A 40 30.17 -24.07 10.13
C ILE A 40 30.18 -22.67 10.71
N LEU A 41 31.04 -21.81 10.15
CA LEU A 41 30.95 -20.38 10.41
C LEU A 41 29.61 -19.90 9.89
N PRO A 42 28.75 -19.32 10.73
CA PRO A 42 27.50 -18.74 10.26
C PRO A 42 27.79 -17.82 9.07
N ARG A 43 26.97 -17.90 8.01
CA ARG A 43 27.16 -17.13 6.75
C ARG A 43 27.41 -15.64 6.99
N HIS A 44 26.78 -15.03 8.02
CA HIS A 44 26.96 -13.63 8.38
C HIS A 44 28.38 -13.29 8.91
N VAL A 45 29.15 -14.28 9.38
CA VAL A 45 30.55 -14.07 9.83
C VAL A 45 31.52 -14.05 8.64
N LEU A 46 31.20 -14.77 7.57
CA LEU A 46 31.98 -14.78 6.33
C LEU A 46 31.77 -13.53 5.47
N GLY A 47 30.61 -12.86 5.62
CA GLY A 47 30.19 -11.72 4.80
C GLY A 47 30.60 -10.33 5.31
N ARG A 48 31.48 -10.22 6.31
CA ARG A 48 31.88 -8.92 6.90
C ARG A 48 30.68 -8.01 7.25
N GLY A 49 29.56 -8.59 7.67
CA GLY A 49 28.33 -7.86 7.97
C GLY A 49 27.38 -7.65 6.76
N TYR A 50 27.71 -8.14 5.57
CA TYR A 50 26.81 -8.10 4.41
C TYR A 50 25.89 -9.32 4.35
N ILE A 51 24.62 -9.08 4.01
CA ILE A 51 23.66 -10.16 3.72
C ILE A 51 24.04 -10.78 2.37
N ALA A 52 24.19 -12.10 2.33
CA ALA A 52 24.49 -12.78 1.08
C ALA A 52 23.37 -12.52 0.05
N PRO A 53 23.69 -12.35 -1.25
CA PRO A 53 22.67 -12.12 -2.28
C PRO A 53 21.56 -13.18 -2.31
N SER A 54 21.86 -14.44 -1.91
CA SER A 54 20.89 -15.52 -1.76
C SER A 54 19.92 -15.35 -0.58
N ASP A 55 20.21 -14.44 0.33
CA ASP A 55 19.44 -14.20 1.55
C ASP A 55 18.65 -12.88 1.46
N GLN A 56 18.81 -12.13 0.35
CA GLN A 56 18.06 -10.93 0.01
C GLN A 56 16.76 -11.30 -0.70
N VAL A 57 15.73 -10.46 -0.52
CA VAL A 57 14.46 -10.57 -1.26
C VAL A 57 14.62 -9.83 -2.59
N ASN A 58 14.59 -10.56 -3.71
CA ASN A 58 14.57 -9.97 -5.04
C ASN A 58 13.22 -9.30 -5.30
N LEU A 59 13.22 -8.02 -5.56
CA LEU A 59 12.02 -7.21 -5.62
C LEU A 59 11.86 -6.55 -6.99
N ALA A 60 10.65 -6.62 -7.53
CA ALA A 60 10.22 -5.78 -8.64
C ALA A 60 9.44 -4.57 -8.12
N TYR A 61 9.76 -3.38 -8.62
CA TYR A 61 9.14 -2.12 -8.21
C TYR A 61 8.21 -1.59 -9.31
N ILE A 62 6.91 -1.49 -9.03
CA ILE A 62 5.88 -1.16 -10.02
C ILE A 62 5.22 0.16 -9.64
N GLY A 63 5.36 1.18 -10.50
CA GLY A 63 4.89 2.54 -10.27
C GLY A 63 5.99 3.48 -9.77
N LEU A 64 6.48 4.33 -10.67
CA LEU A 64 7.62 5.22 -10.46
C LEU A 64 7.23 6.69 -10.61
N GLY A 65 6.04 7.04 -10.11
CA GLY A 65 5.67 8.43 -9.86
C GLY A 65 6.48 9.03 -8.72
N THR A 66 6.26 10.32 -8.42
CA THR A 66 7.03 11.04 -7.38
C THR A 66 6.96 10.37 -6.01
N GLN A 67 5.78 9.89 -5.59
CA GLN A 67 5.63 9.14 -4.34
C GLN A 67 6.29 7.76 -4.43
N GLY A 68 6.21 7.10 -5.60
CA GLY A 68 6.90 5.83 -5.84
C GLY A 68 8.41 5.97 -5.66
N ILE A 69 9.01 7.01 -6.24
CA ILE A 69 10.45 7.26 -6.07
C ILE A 69 10.78 7.62 -4.61
N ARG A 70 9.95 8.41 -3.90
CA ARG A 70 10.18 8.70 -2.47
C ARG A 70 10.26 7.43 -1.62
N GLU A 71 9.44 6.43 -1.89
CA GLU A 71 9.47 5.16 -1.16
C GLU A 71 10.52 4.17 -1.70
N LEU A 72 10.96 4.35 -2.94
CA LEU A 72 12.07 3.56 -3.51
C LEU A 72 13.40 3.87 -2.79
N LEU A 73 13.67 5.14 -2.47
CA LEU A 73 14.94 5.54 -1.86
C LEU A 73 15.24 4.83 -0.53
N PRO A 74 14.36 4.81 0.48
CA PRO A 74 14.61 4.05 1.71
C PRO A 74 14.59 2.53 1.49
N LEU A 75 13.86 2.05 0.49
CA LEU A 75 13.78 0.62 0.20
C LEU A 75 15.11 0.10 -0.36
N ILE A 76 15.73 0.78 -1.33
CA ILE A 76 17.04 0.36 -1.88
C ILE A 76 18.17 0.44 -0.86
N GLN A 77 18.05 1.30 0.16
CA GLN A 77 19.00 1.38 1.27
C GLN A 77 18.85 0.23 2.28
N ASN A 78 17.74 -0.52 2.23
CA ASN A 78 17.53 -1.66 3.10
C ASN A 78 18.24 -2.90 2.52
N THR A 79 19.29 -3.36 3.18
CA THR A 79 20.13 -4.46 2.71
C THR A 79 19.43 -5.82 2.58
N GLY A 80 18.22 -5.97 3.13
CA GLY A 80 17.41 -7.18 2.98
C GLY A 80 16.69 -7.28 1.64
N PHE A 81 16.62 -6.18 0.86
CA PHE A 81 16.02 -6.16 -0.47
C PHE A 81 17.06 -5.95 -1.56
N ARG A 82 16.75 -6.49 -2.72
CA ARG A 82 17.47 -6.25 -3.96
C ARG A 82 16.47 -5.94 -5.07
N VAL A 83 16.43 -4.70 -5.52
CA VAL A 83 15.56 -4.31 -6.65
C VAL A 83 16.19 -4.78 -7.95
N ILE A 84 15.55 -5.70 -8.67
CA ILE A 84 16.06 -6.30 -9.91
C ILE A 84 15.29 -5.84 -11.15
N ALA A 85 14.08 -5.32 -10.96
CA ALA A 85 13.25 -4.81 -12.05
C ALA A 85 12.41 -3.62 -11.61
N VAL A 86 12.14 -2.71 -12.53
CA VAL A 86 11.23 -1.59 -12.37
C VAL A 86 10.18 -1.60 -13.48
N CYS A 87 8.97 -1.08 -13.20
CA CYS A 87 7.89 -1.04 -14.17
C CYS A 87 7.07 0.25 -14.03
N ASP A 88 6.88 0.96 -15.14
CA ASP A 88 5.97 2.11 -15.24
C ASP A 88 5.59 2.33 -16.71
N PRO A 89 4.31 2.55 -17.05
CA PRO A 89 3.90 2.87 -18.42
C PRO A 89 4.45 4.21 -18.92
N ASN A 90 4.90 5.09 -18.02
CA ASN A 90 5.59 6.33 -18.36
C ASN A 90 7.11 6.08 -18.39
N GLN A 91 7.72 6.33 -19.56
CA GLN A 91 9.16 6.14 -19.75
C GLN A 91 9.96 7.23 -19.04
N HIS A 92 9.54 8.48 -19.20
CA HIS A 92 10.23 9.67 -18.71
C HIS A 92 9.36 10.42 -17.70
N ALA A 93 9.92 11.48 -17.10
CA ALA A 93 9.21 12.33 -16.15
C ALA A 93 8.24 13.30 -16.84
N VAL A 94 7.27 12.79 -17.63
CA VAL A 94 6.33 13.63 -18.36
C VAL A 94 5.12 13.94 -17.49
N GLY A 95 4.83 15.23 -17.29
CA GLY A 95 3.65 15.72 -16.58
C GLY A 95 3.63 15.38 -15.09
N TYR A 96 4.72 14.94 -14.48
CA TYR A 96 4.77 14.66 -13.05
C TYR A 96 4.63 15.92 -12.21
N ARG A 97 3.98 15.81 -11.06
CA ARG A 97 3.71 16.89 -10.09
C ARG A 97 4.22 16.46 -8.73
N ASP A 98 4.68 17.44 -7.95
CA ASP A 98 5.21 17.19 -6.62
C ASP A 98 4.91 18.35 -5.67
N TRP A 99 5.11 18.13 -4.39
CA TRP A 99 4.98 19.12 -3.31
C TRP A 99 6.04 20.21 -3.42
N ASP A 100 7.22 19.87 -3.90
CA ASP A 100 8.37 20.75 -4.07
C ASP A 100 9.19 20.31 -5.30
N LYS A 101 9.66 21.30 -6.08
CA LYS A 101 10.38 21.02 -7.34
C LYS A 101 11.75 20.39 -7.15
N LEU A 102 12.40 20.59 -6.01
CA LEU A 102 13.81 20.27 -5.82
C LEU A 102 14.07 19.19 -4.77
N SER A 103 13.21 19.07 -3.75
CA SER A 103 13.45 18.19 -2.60
C SER A 103 13.65 16.74 -3.01
N LEU A 104 12.80 16.20 -3.88
CA LEU A 104 12.92 14.82 -4.34
C LEU A 104 14.22 14.60 -5.13
N LYS A 105 14.57 15.52 -6.03
CA LYS A 105 15.82 15.47 -6.80
C LYS A 105 17.04 15.50 -5.90
N MET A 106 17.05 16.35 -4.89
CA MET A 106 18.16 16.42 -3.92
C MET A 106 18.28 15.13 -3.10
N ASN A 107 17.15 14.56 -2.66
CA ASN A 107 17.15 13.28 -1.94
C ASN A 107 17.69 12.13 -2.82
N ILE A 108 17.34 12.11 -4.11
CA ILE A 108 17.89 11.14 -5.07
C ILE A 108 19.42 11.28 -5.12
N ARG A 109 19.92 12.49 -5.42
CA ARG A 109 21.35 12.79 -5.54
C ARG A 109 22.16 12.36 -4.32
N GLN A 110 21.64 12.65 -3.13
CA GLN A 110 22.26 12.25 -1.87
C GLN A 110 22.25 10.72 -1.71
N THR A 111 21.13 10.06 -2.00
CA THR A 111 20.98 8.61 -1.86
C THR A 111 21.94 7.85 -2.79
N ILE A 112 22.01 8.25 -4.07
CA ILE A 112 22.86 7.57 -5.06
C ILE A 112 24.32 8.08 -5.06
N LYS A 113 24.65 9.04 -4.19
CA LYS A 113 25.98 9.70 -4.12
C LYS A 113 26.43 10.28 -5.46
N ASN A 114 25.52 10.88 -6.20
CA ASN A 114 25.81 11.57 -7.46
C ASN A 114 25.07 12.92 -7.49
N MET A 115 25.81 14.01 -7.22
CA MET A 115 25.24 15.36 -7.17
C MET A 115 24.92 15.94 -8.55
N ASP A 116 25.46 15.36 -9.63
CA ASP A 116 25.23 15.77 -11.01
C ASP A 116 24.09 15.00 -11.67
N TRP A 117 23.44 14.08 -10.95
CA TRP A 117 22.31 13.32 -11.48
C TRP A 117 21.16 14.24 -11.89
N GLU A 118 20.64 14.03 -13.10
CA GLU A 118 19.50 14.74 -13.66
C GLU A 118 18.38 13.79 -14.02
N SER A 119 17.13 14.23 -13.80
CA SER A 119 15.96 13.54 -14.31
C SER A 119 15.76 13.88 -15.78
N GLY A 120 15.50 12.87 -16.61
CA GLY A 120 14.85 13.12 -17.91
C GLY A 120 13.43 13.66 -17.67
N GLY A 121 12.90 14.41 -18.65
CA GLY A 121 11.51 14.87 -18.63
C GLY A 121 11.35 16.37 -18.81
N ASP A 122 10.08 16.82 -18.76
CA ASP A 122 9.67 18.15 -19.22
C ASP A 122 9.68 19.24 -18.15
N ASN A 123 9.64 18.87 -16.86
CA ASN A 123 9.44 19.84 -15.77
C ASN A 123 10.41 19.65 -14.57
N LEU A 124 11.49 18.88 -14.75
CA LEU A 124 12.54 18.62 -13.75
C LEU A 124 12.07 17.82 -12.52
N ILE A 125 10.83 17.33 -12.50
CA ILE A 125 10.32 16.48 -11.43
C ILE A 125 10.58 15.02 -11.77
N PRO A 126 11.36 14.28 -10.94
CA PRO A 126 11.71 12.89 -11.25
C PRO A 126 10.48 11.97 -11.30
N GLY A 127 10.44 11.09 -12.29
CA GLY A 127 9.41 10.07 -12.46
C GLY A 127 9.68 9.19 -13.69
N GLY A 128 8.91 8.12 -13.83
CA GLY A 128 8.99 7.17 -14.94
C GLY A 128 10.06 6.09 -14.79
N ARG A 129 9.94 5.04 -15.62
CA ARG A 129 10.77 3.83 -15.48
C ARG A 129 12.25 4.05 -15.74
N ASP A 130 12.63 4.97 -16.65
CA ASP A 130 14.04 5.22 -16.97
C ASP A 130 14.74 5.92 -15.80
N ASN A 131 14.08 6.88 -15.15
CA ASN A 131 14.59 7.51 -13.93
C ASN A 131 14.68 6.50 -12.78
N GLY A 132 13.65 5.65 -12.60
CA GLY A 132 13.67 4.60 -11.60
C GLY A 132 14.82 3.61 -11.80
N LYS A 133 15.02 3.15 -13.04
CA LYS A 133 16.16 2.30 -13.42
C LYS A 133 17.49 2.98 -13.12
N SER A 134 17.66 4.23 -13.55
CA SER A 134 18.89 5.01 -13.33
C SER A 134 19.22 5.16 -11.85
N ILE A 135 18.20 5.43 -11.00
CA ILE A 135 18.37 5.55 -9.55
C ILE A 135 18.87 4.22 -8.96
N VAL A 136 18.23 3.11 -9.31
CA VAL A 136 18.59 1.78 -8.80
C VAL A 136 20.00 1.39 -9.24
N ASP A 137 20.31 1.51 -10.54
CA ASP A 137 21.60 1.15 -11.09
C ASP A 137 22.74 1.96 -10.46
N GLN A 138 22.56 3.29 -10.37
CA GLN A 138 23.56 4.16 -9.77
C GLN A 138 23.72 3.96 -8.27
N PHE A 139 22.62 3.67 -7.55
CA PHE A 139 22.73 3.35 -6.12
C PHE A 139 23.63 2.14 -5.90
N TYR A 140 23.37 1.01 -6.57
CA TYR A 140 24.20 -0.17 -6.39
C TYR A 140 25.63 0.02 -6.90
N ALA A 141 25.83 0.74 -8.01
CA ALA A 141 27.17 1.01 -8.53
C ALA A 141 28.01 1.91 -7.59
N ASN A 142 27.40 2.94 -7.02
CA ASN A 142 28.13 3.95 -6.25
C ASN A 142 28.20 3.65 -4.75
N VAL A 143 27.18 2.95 -4.21
CA VAL A 143 27.06 2.70 -2.76
C VAL A 143 27.46 1.27 -2.39
N HIS A 144 27.21 0.30 -3.28
CA HIS A 144 27.45 -1.13 -3.06
C HIS A 144 28.18 -1.81 -4.23
N PRO A 145 29.34 -1.27 -4.68
CA PRO A 145 30.06 -1.85 -5.82
C PRO A 145 30.50 -3.31 -5.59
N GLU A 146 30.65 -3.71 -4.33
CA GLU A 146 31.02 -5.06 -3.92
C GLU A 146 29.94 -6.12 -4.27
N LEU A 147 28.69 -5.71 -4.51
CA LEU A 147 27.61 -6.64 -4.83
C LEU A 147 27.63 -7.14 -6.27
N ASN A 148 28.51 -6.61 -7.13
CA ASN A 148 28.56 -6.93 -8.57
C ASN A 148 27.15 -6.94 -9.21
N TYR A 149 26.39 -5.89 -8.96
CA TYR A 149 25.03 -5.76 -9.40
C TYR A 149 24.93 -5.75 -10.93
N LYS A 150 24.09 -6.62 -11.50
CA LYS A 150 24.01 -6.86 -12.95
C LYS A 150 23.15 -5.84 -13.71
N GLY A 151 22.57 -4.87 -13.02
CA GLY A 151 21.66 -3.89 -13.57
C GLY A 151 20.19 -4.23 -13.30
N CYS A 152 19.35 -3.19 -13.34
CA CYS A 152 17.91 -3.26 -13.18
C CYS A 152 17.24 -3.35 -14.54
N ASN A 153 16.31 -4.29 -14.74
CA ASN A 153 15.50 -4.35 -15.94
C ASN A 153 14.34 -3.35 -15.86
N ALA A 154 13.92 -2.79 -17.01
CA ALA A 154 12.82 -1.82 -17.06
C ALA A 154 11.70 -2.31 -17.98
N TYR A 155 10.46 -2.22 -17.50
CA TYR A 155 9.26 -2.68 -18.21
C TYR A 155 8.20 -1.57 -18.22
N GLU A 156 7.39 -1.53 -19.26
CA GLU A 156 6.21 -0.65 -19.31
C GLU A 156 4.93 -1.35 -18.81
N ASP A 157 4.87 -2.68 -18.98
CA ASP A 157 3.74 -3.54 -18.63
C ASP A 157 4.14 -4.54 -17.54
N PHE A 158 3.44 -4.50 -16.40
CA PHE A 158 3.68 -5.42 -15.30
C PHE A 158 3.43 -6.90 -15.66
N ARG A 159 2.56 -7.17 -16.65
CA ARG A 159 2.31 -8.54 -17.14
C ARG A 159 3.56 -9.11 -17.82
N VAL A 160 4.19 -8.29 -18.65
CA VAL A 160 5.47 -8.65 -19.30
C VAL A 160 6.58 -8.81 -18.25
N LEU A 161 6.62 -7.94 -17.23
CA LEU A 161 7.56 -8.07 -16.12
C LEU A 161 7.40 -9.45 -15.44
N PHE A 162 6.20 -9.85 -15.05
CA PHE A 162 5.95 -11.16 -14.42
C PHE A 162 6.30 -12.34 -15.33
N ASP A 163 6.15 -12.18 -16.64
CA ASP A 163 6.48 -13.22 -17.61
C ASP A 163 7.99 -13.36 -17.83
N LYS A 164 8.75 -12.28 -17.73
CA LYS A 164 10.19 -12.27 -17.99
C LYS A 164 11.03 -12.49 -16.71
N GLU A 165 10.65 -11.88 -15.60
CA GLU A 165 11.41 -11.92 -14.36
C GLU A 165 10.98 -13.09 -13.47
N LYS A 166 11.63 -14.24 -13.64
CA LYS A 166 11.29 -15.44 -12.85
C LYS A 166 11.88 -15.42 -11.44
N ASP A 167 12.96 -14.66 -11.23
CA ASP A 167 13.73 -14.62 -10.00
C ASP A 167 13.20 -13.62 -8.96
N ILE A 168 12.12 -12.90 -9.23
CA ILE A 168 11.49 -12.03 -8.23
C ILE A 168 10.82 -12.86 -7.16
N ASP A 169 11.00 -12.44 -5.91
CA ASP A 169 10.34 -12.99 -4.72
C ASP A 169 9.12 -12.14 -4.33
N ALA A 170 9.25 -10.82 -4.47
CA ALA A 170 8.24 -9.85 -4.03
C ALA A 170 8.06 -8.72 -5.03
N VAL A 171 6.91 -8.05 -4.92
CA VAL A 171 6.62 -6.82 -5.65
C VAL A 171 6.27 -5.68 -4.70
N LYS A 172 6.74 -4.46 -5.00
CA LYS A 172 6.24 -3.21 -4.40
C LYS A 172 5.38 -2.48 -5.42
N ILE A 173 4.14 -2.17 -5.06
CA ILE A 173 3.13 -1.58 -5.95
C ILE A 173 2.85 -0.14 -5.50
N MET A 174 3.13 0.84 -6.37
CA MET A 174 3.02 2.27 -6.13
C MET A 174 2.30 2.99 -7.29
N THR A 175 1.45 2.29 -8.00
CA THR A 175 0.67 2.80 -9.14
C THR A 175 -0.48 3.72 -8.67
N PRO A 176 -1.28 4.32 -9.57
CA PRO A 176 -2.58 4.87 -9.21
C PRO A 176 -3.53 3.81 -8.63
N ASP A 177 -4.49 4.27 -7.81
CA ASP A 177 -5.35 3.41 -6.96
C ASP A 177 -6.10 2.32 -7.75
N HIS A 178 -6.52 2.61 -8.99
CA HIS A 178 -7.30 1.70 -9.85
C HIS A 178 -6.53 0.47 -10.35
N LEU A 179 -5.21 0.46 -10.19
CA LEU A 179 -4.35 -0.67 -10.60
C LEU A 179 -3.88 -1.52 -9.41
N HIS A 180 -4.01 -1.03 -8.17
CA HIS A 180 -3.49 -1.71 -6.99
C HIS A 180 -4.05 -3.13 -6.83
N GLY A 181 -5.37 -3.28 -6.92
CA GLY A 181 -6.04 -4.57 -6.77
C GLY A 181 -5.62 -5.58 -7.84
N LEU A 182 -5.59 -5.15 -9.11
CA LEU A 182 -5.21 -6.01 -10.22
C LEU A 182 -3.77 -6.53 -10.09
N ILE A 183 -2.82 -5.62 -9.85
CA ILE A 183 -1.41 -6.01 -9.77
C ILE A 183 -1.17 -6.88 -8.54
N SER A 184 -1.84 -6.59 -7.41
CA SER A 184 -1.80 -7.44 -6.22
C SER A 184 -2.32 -8.85 -6.50
N MET A 185 -3.46 -8.98 -7.20
CA MET A 185 -4.02 -10.27 -7.61
C MET A 185 -3.05 -11.04 -8.51
N ALA A 186 -2.46 -10.36 -9.52
CA ALA A 186 -1.50 -10.96 -10.44
C ALA A 186 -0.26 -11.51 -9.70
N ALA A 187 0.22 -10.80 -8.69
CA ALA A 187 1.36 -11.22 -7.87
C ALA A 187 0.99 -12.42 -6.97
N ILE A 188 -0.14 -12.35 -6.25
CA ILE A 188 -0.59 -13.42 -5.33
C ILE A 188 -0.78 -14.74 -6.11
N ARG A 189 -1.39 -14.71 -7.29
CA ARG A 189 -1.57 -15.90 -8.15
C ARG A 189 -0.26 -16.52 -8.61
N ARG A 190 0.78 -15.69 -8.76
CA ARG A 190 2.12 -16.15 -9.12
C ARG A 190 2.99 -16.48 -7.91
N SER A 191 2.36 -16.56 -6.73
CA SER A 191 3.03 -16.82 -5.45
C SER A 191 4.16 -15.82 -5.14
N LYS A 192 4.02 -14.56 -5.60
CA LYS A 192 4.95 -13.47 -5.28
C LYS A 192 4.43 -12.69 -4.08
N HIS A 193 5.31 -12.38 -3.13
CA HIS A 193 4.97 -11.55 -1.98
C HIS A 193 4.61 -10.12 -2.41
N VAL A 194 3.75 -9.44 -1.66
CA VAL A 194 3.16 -8.16 -2.07
C VAL A 194 3.34 -7.09 -1.01
N ILE A 195 3.94 -5.98 -1.39
CA ILE A 195 3.85 -4.70 -0.67
C ILE A 195 3.06 -3.74 -1.57
N VAL A 196 1.82 -3.46 -1.22
CA VAL A 196 0.99 -2.53 -1.99
C VAL A 196 0.75 -1.25 -1.20
N HIS A 197 0.82 -0.10 -1.88
CA HIS A 197 0.45 1.18 -1.28
C HIS A 197 -1.08 1.26 -1.11
N LYS A 198 -1.54 2.04 -0.13
CA LYS A 198 -2.97 2.28 0.10
C LYS A 198 -3.57 3.18 -1.02
N PRO A 199 -4.86 3.03 -1.31
CA PRO A 199 -5.78 1.99 -0.88
C PRO A 199 -5.51 0.65 -1.59
N LEU A 200 -6.04 -0.45 -1.06
CA LEU A 200 -5.90 -1.77 -1.72
C LEU A 200 -6.57 -1.79 -3.10
N SER A 201 -7.70 -1.11 -3.22
CA SER A 201 -8.46 -0.98 -4.47
C SER A 201 -9.39 0.22 -4.40
N ASN A 202 -9.84 0.71 -5.55
CA ASN A 202 -10.89 1.73 -5.66
C ASN A 202 -12.26 1.13 -6.07
N ARG A 203 -12.42 -0.20 -5.93
CA ARG A 203 -13.68 -0.93 -6.07
C ARG A 203 -13.81 -1.96 -4.96
N LEU A 204 -14.98 -2.01 -4.33
CA LEU A 204 -15.23 -2.89 -3.18
C LEU A 204 -15.06 -4.37 -3.54
N ILE A 205 -15.69 -4.79 -4.62
CA ILE A 205 -15.68 -6.21 -5.03
C ILE A 205 -14.27 -6.65 -5.43
N GLU A 206 -13.51 -5.79 -6.11
CA GLU A 206 -12.12 -6.05 -6.45
C GLU A 206 -11.27 -6.23 -5.18
N GLY A 207 -11.38 -5.32 -4.22
CA GLY A 207 -10.69 -5.44 -2.93
C GLY A 207 -11.02 -6.73 -2.19
N LYS A 208 -12.31 -7.11 -2.14
CA LYS A 208 -12.75 -8.38 -1.53
C LYS A 208 -12.17 -9.61 -2.25
N LYS A 209 -12.06 -9.59 -3.58
CA LYS A 209 -11.43 -10.68 -4.36
C LYS A 209 -9.94 -10.81 -4.00
N VAL A 210 -9.20 -9.70 -3.90
CA VAL A 210 -7.77 -9.71 -3.53
C VAL A 210 -7.57 -10.20 -2.10
N ILE A 211 -8.38 -9.75 -1.16
CA ILE A 211 -8.34 -10.20 0.24
C ILE A 211 -8.61 -11.70 0.34
N GLN A 212 -9.59 -12.20 -0.41
CA GLN A 212 -9.88 -13.64 -0.45
C GLN A 212 -8.69 -14.43 -1.02
N ALA A 213 -8.09 -13.97 -2.11
CA ALA A 213 -6.90 -14.61 -2.67
C ALA A 213 -5.72 -14.64 -1.69
N ALA A 214 -5.54 -13.58 -0.88
CA ALA A 214 -4.53 -13.56 0.18
C ALA A 214 -4.85 -14.54 1.32
N ARG A 215 -6.12 -14.72 1.67
CA ARG A 215 -6.57 -15.74 2.65
C ARG A 215 -6.33 -17.17 2.17
N ASP A 216 -6.61 -17.41 0.89
CA ASP A 216 -6.45 -18.74 0.28
C ASP A 216 -4.98 -19.11 0.10
N ASN A 217 -4.09 -18.11 0.02
CA ASN A 217 -2.65 -18.30 -0.14
C ASN A 217 -1.83 -17.57 0.94
N GLN A 218 -2.00 -17.98 2.18
CA GLN A 218 -1.33 -17.36 3.34
C GLN A 218 0.21 -17.46 3.34
N LYS A 219 0.81 -18.27 2.48
CA LYS A 219 2.26 -18.34 2.29
C LYS A 219 2.79 -17.12 1.54
N VAL A 220 1.94 -16.46 0.76
CA VAL A 220 2.25 -15.17 0.14
C VAL A 220 2.13 -14.09 1.19
N ILE A 221 3.26 -13.59 1.65
CA ILE A 221 3.29 -12.49 2.62
C ILE A 221 2.81 -11.21 1.96
N THR A 222 1.95 -10.49 2.65
CA THR A 222 1.34 -9.25 2.15
C THR A 222 1.52 -8.11 3.12
N HIS A 223 1.59 -6.88 2.60
CA HIS A 223 1.65 -5.65 3.39
C HIS A 223 0.90 -4.52 2.68
N LEU A 224 0.05 -3.81 3.39
CA LEU A 224 -0.69 -2.66 2.87
C LEU A 224 -0.32 -1.35 3.59
N VAL A 225 -0.27 -1.35 4.91
CA VAL A 225 0.02 -0.14 5.69
C VAL A 225 1.25 -0.32 6.54
N PRO A 226 2.03 0.74 6.77
CA PRO A 226 3.10 0.70 7.75
C PRO A 226 2.54 0.26 9.08
N TRP A 227 3.20 -0.70 9.71
CA TRP A 227 2.90 -1.08 11.07
C TRP A 227 3.07 0.12 11.98
N ASP A 228 2.03 0.49 12.68
CA ASP A 228 2.12 1.45 13.76
C ASP A 228 1.38 0.95 15.00
N SER A 229 2.11 0.79 16.09
CA SER A 229 1.61 0.80 17.44
C SER A 229 2.09 2.09 18.08
N ASN A 230 1.45 3.20 17.77
CA ASN A 230 1.69 4.39 18.56
C ASN A 230 0.92 4.20 19.87
N GLY A 231 1.38 3.85 20.95
CA GLY A 231 0.66 3.63 22.24
C GLY A 231 -0.48 4.61 22.58
N SER A 232 -0.79 5.53 21.67
CA SER A 232 -1.87 6.51 21.78
C SER A 232 -3.25 5.88 21.67
N MET A 233 -3.43 4.89 20.79
CA MET A 233 -4.71 4.19 20.69
C MET A 233 -4.95 3.27 21.89
N GLU A 234 -3.92 2.64 22.43
CA GLU A 234 -4.01 1.89 23.67
C GLU A 234 -4.44 2.80 24.84
N THR A 235 -3.92 4.03 24.90
CA THR A 235 -4.35 5.04 25.89
C THR A 235 -5.82 5.39 25.75
N VAL A 236 -6.27 5.66 24.50
CA VAL A 236 -7.69 5.93 24.22
C VAL A 236 -8.57 4.75 24.63
N MET A 237 -8.15 3.51 24.32
CA MET A 237 -8.90 2.31 24.71
C MET A 237 -8.93 2.10 26.22
N ALA A 238 -7.85 2.40 26.93
CA ALA A 238 -7.83 2.34 28.39
C ALA A 238 -8.81 3.35 29.00
N TRP A 239 -8.90 4.58 28.48
CA TRP A 239 -9.87 5.58 28.95
C TRP A 239 -11.32 5.22 28.62
N ILE A 240 -11.59 4.68 27.42
CA ILE A 240 -12.92 4.16 27.07
C ILE A 240 -13.28 3.00 28.01
N GLY A 241 -12.36 2.06 28.22
CA GLY A 241 -12.58 0.88 29.07
C GLY A 241 -12.75 1.21 30.55
N SER A 242 -12.13 2.28 31.05
CA SER A 242 -12.32 2.77 32.44
C SER A 242 -13.61 3.57 32.65
N GLY A 243 -14.35 3.88 31.55
CA GLY A 243 -15.54 4.70 31.61
C GLY A 243 -15.27 6.21 31.71
N ALA A 244 -14.04 6.67 31.41
CA ALA A 244 -13.66 8.08 31.53
C ALA A 244 -14.49 9.03 30.65
N ILE A 245 -15.10 8.54 29.57
CA ILE A 245 -16.03 9.28 28.72
C ILE A 245 -17.44 8.66 28.69
N GLY A 246 -17.71 7.69 29.59
CA GLY A 246 -18.93 6.90 29.52
C GLY A 246 -18.97 5.95 28.33
N THR A 247 -20.16 5.74 27.75
CA THR A 247 -20.34 4.87 26.58
C THR A 247 -19.95 5.62 25.31
N LEU A 248 -18.99 5.09 24.55
CA LEU A 248 -18.61 5.66 23.23
C LEU A 248 -19.81 5.66 22.28
N LYS A 249 -20.10 6.80 21.65
CA LYS A 249 -21.22 7.02 20.72
C LYS A 249 -20.73 7.37 19.30
N GLU A 250 -19.76 8.29 19.21
CA GLU A 250 -19.33 8.85 17.94
C GLU A 250 -17.81 8.95 17.88
N ILE A 251 -17.28 8.83 16.67
CA ILE A 251 -15.89 9.07 16.33
C ILE A 251 -15.89 10.03 15.14
N HIS A 252 -15.20 11.16 15.26
CA HIS A 252 -15.04 12.11 14.18
C HIS A 252 -13.57 12.14 13.78
N ASN A 253 -13.29 11.97 12.49
CA ASN A 253 -11.96 12.13 11.92
C ASN A 253 -12.05 13.13 10.76
N TRP A 254 -11.22 14.16 10.76
CA TRP A 254 -11.25 15.22 9.75
C TRP A 254 -9.86 15.54 9.22
N THR A 255 -9.80 15.92 7.93
CA THR A 255 -8.60 16.28 7.21
C THR A 255 -8.81 17.48 6.30
N GLN A 256 -7.76 18.23 6.04
CA GLN A 256 -7.77 19.29 5.04
C GLN A 256 -7.67 18.79 3.58
N ARG A 257 -7.48 17.48 3.38
CA ARG A 257 -7.50 16.89 2.04
C ARG A 257 -8.90 17.06 1.39
N PRO A 258 -8.98 17.21 0.07
CA PRO A 258 -7.92 17.11 -0.94
C PRO A 258 -7.06 18.38 -1.04
N VAL A 259 -5.80 18.21 -1.45
CA VAL A 259 -4.87 19.30 -1.82
C VAL A 259 -4.58 19.28 -3.34
N TRP A 260 -5.31 18.47 -4.07
CA TRP A 260 -5.35 18.42 -5.54
C TRP A 260 -6.68 18.99 -6.03
N PRO A 261 -6.73 19.50 -7.27
CA PRO A 261 -7.96 20.04 -7.82
C PRO A 261 -9.04 18.95 -7.94
N GLN A 262 -10.29 19.34 -7.68
CA GLN A 262 -11.49 18.57 -7.97
C GLN A 262 -12.19 19.19 -9.18
N TYR A 263 -12.80 18.37 -10.02
CA TYR A 263 -13.29 18.80 -11.32
C TYR A 263 -14.81 18.85 -11.35
N SER A 264 -15.36 19.90 -11.95
CA SER A 264 -16.81 20.09 -12.15
C SER A 264 -17.27 19.73 -13.57
N SER A 265 -16.33 19.44 -14.47
CA SER A 265 -16.59 18.98 -15.84
C SER A 265 -15.57 17.96 -16.29
N LEU A 266 -15.97 17.10 -17.22
CA LEU A 266 -15.01 16.25 -17.94
C LEU A 266 -14.17 17.11 -18.89
N PRO A 267 -12.88 16.79 -19.11
CA PRO A 267 -12.10 17.43 -20.14
C PRO A 267 -12.74 17.23 -21.51
N THR A 268 -12.79 18.29 -22.29
CA THR A 268 -13.34 18.30 -23.66
C THR A 268 -12.29 18.40 -24.75
N ASP A 269 -11.07 18.80 -24.37
CA ASP A 269 -9.90 18.82 -25.23
C ASP A 269 -9.27 17.43 -25.37
N ASN A 270 -8.64 17.16 -26.50
CA ASN A 270 -8.00 15.90 -26.82
C ASN A 270 -6.52 16.13 -27.16
N PRO A 271 -5.69 16.48 -26.18
CA PRO A 271 -4.27 16.66 -26.44
C PRO A 271 -3.62 15.34 -26.86
N ALA A 272 -2.53 15.43 -27.63
CA ALA A 272 -1.75 14.26 -27.98
C ALA A 272 -1.23 13.55 -26.71
N ILE A 273 -1.15 12.24 -26.78
CA ILE A 273 -0.48 11.46 -25.73
C ILE A 273 0.99 11.86 -25.74
N PRO A 274 1.57 12.25 -24.60
CA PRO A 274 3.00 12.59 -24.52
C PRO A 274 3.89 11.43 -24.96
N ASP A 275 4.99 11.75 -25.60
CA ASP A 275 6.01 10.75 -25.97
C ASP A 275 6.50 10.00 -24.72
N GLY A 276 6.62 8.68 -24.83
CA GLY A 276 7.06 7.82 -23.74
C GLY A 276 5.96 7.44 -22.73
N LEU A 277 4.72 7.92 -22.87
CA LEU A 277 3.59 7.47 -22.07
C LEU A 277 2.73 6.45 -22.82
N ASN A 278 2.65 5.23 -22.33
CA ASN A 278 1.69 4.25 -22.81
C ASN A 278 0.35 4.47 -22.10
N TRP A 279 -0.55 5.22 -22.74
CA TRP A 279 -1.84 5.60 -22.19
C TRP A 279 -2.79 4.42 -22.00
N ASP A 280 -2.72 3.41 -22.86
CA ASP A 280 -3.51 2.18 -22.72
C ASP A 280 -3.19 1.43 -21.43
N LEU A 281 -1.91 1.27 -21.12
CA LEU A 281 -1.43 0.65 -19.90
C LEU A 281 -1.73 1.49 -18.65
N TRP A 282 -1.68 2.83 -18.78
CA TRP A 282 -1.99 3.73 -17.68
C TRP A 282 -3.48 3.67 -17.29
N ILE A 283 -4.39 3.68 -18.28
CA ILE A 283 -5.83 3.50 -18.05
C ILE A 283 -6.13 2.12 -17.45
N GLY A 284 -5.41 1.11 -17.88
CA GLY A 284 -5.56 -0.25 -17.34
C GLY A 284 -6.98 -0.80 -17.49
N PRO A 285 -7.65 -1.18 -16.39
CA PRO A 285 -8.97 -1.81 -16.41
C PRO A 285 -10.14 -0.87 -16.74
N GLU A 286 -9.93 0.45 -16.66
CA GLU A 286 -10.99 1.44 -16.82
C GLU A 286 -11.40 1.62 -18.28
N THR A 287 -12.60 2.11 -18.51
CA THR A 287 -13.11 2.41 -19.86
C THR A 287 -12.16 3.37 -20.59
N MET A 288 -11.80 3.01 -21.82
CA MET A 288 -10.93 3.81 -22.67
C MET A 288 -11.50 5.22 -22.87
N ARG A 289 -10.63 6.20 -22.73
CA ARG A 289 -10.91 7.63 -23.00
C ARG A 289 -9.67 8.32 -23.53
N ASN A 290 -9.87 9.48 -24.13
CA ASN A 290 -8.76 10.29 -24.62
C ASN A 290 -7.85 10.73 -23.47
N TYR A 291 -6.57 10.83 -23.74
CA TYR A 291 -5.61 11.35 -22.78
C TYR A 291 -5.96 12.79 -22.38
N ASN A 292 -5.77 13.08 -21.10
CA ASN A 292 -5.75 14.43 -20.58
C ASN A 292 -4.88 14.47 -19.31
N SER A 293 -4.05 15.49 -19.17
CA SER A 293 -3.17 15.65 -18.00
C SER A 293 -3.96 15.82 -16.68
N ASN A 294 -5.25 16.18 -16.76
CA ASN A 294 -6.13 16.26 -15.59
C ASN A 294 -6.54 14.88 -15.04
N TYR A 295 -6.26 13.79 -15.75
CA TYR A 295 -6.48 12.44 -15.25
C TYR A 295 -5.26 11.82 -14.58
N THR A 296 -4.06 12.33 -14.87
CA THR A 296 -2.80 11.67 -14.51
C THR A 296 -2.17 12.18 -13.23
N ASN A 297 -1.13 11.51 -12.78
CA ASN A 297 -0.26 11.87 -11.67
C ASN A 297 -1.06 12.15 -10.38
N MET A 298 -0.68 13.09 -9.57
CA MET A 298 -1.32 13.39 -8.29
C MET A 298 -2.85 13.61 -8.40
N VAL A 299 -3.31 14.21 -9.50
CA VAL A 299 -4.71 14.63 -9.68
C VAL A 299 -5.68 13.50 -9.98
N PHE A 300 -5.21 12.30 -10.31
CA PHE A 300 -6.05 11.12 -10.54
C PHE A 300 -6.97 10.81 -9.36
N ARG A 301 -6.56 11.18 -8.14
CA ARG A 301 -7.33 10.96 -6.91
C ARG A 301 -8.66 11.68 -6.88
N GLY A 302 -8.81 12.76 -7.66
CA GLY A 302 -10.06 13.49 -7.82
C GLY A 302 -11.13 12.78 -8.65
N TRP A 303 -10.78 11.72 -9.38
CA TRP A 303 -11.69 11.01 -10.30
C TRP A 303 -12.11 9.67 -9.73
N TYR A 304 -13.41 9.39 -9.70
CA TYR A 304 -13.93 8.12 -9.18
C TYR A 304 -13.39 6.89 -9.90
N ASP A 305 -13.06 7.01 -11.18
CA ASP A 305 -12.55 5.87 -11.96
C ASP A 305 -11.09 5.55 -11.60
N PHE A 306 -10.27 6.55 -11.27
CA PHE A 306 -8.83 6.37 -11.08
C PHE A 306 -8.38 6.39 -9.63
N GLY A 307 -9.12 7.04 -8.74
CA GLY A 307 -8.78 7.18 -7.33
C GLY A 307 -9.93 6.91 -6.39
N GLY A 308 -9.65 6.91 -5.10
CA GLY A 308 -10.61 6.72 -4.02
C GLY A 308 -10.91 7.98 -3.19
N GLY A 309 -10.47 9.16 -3.64
CA GLY A 309 -10.68 10.44 -2.94
C GLY A 309 -9.86 10.59 -1.67
N SER A 310 -10.28 11.51 -0.81
CA SER A 310 -9.55 11.88 0.42
C SER A 310 -9.49 10.75 1.45
N MET A 311 -10.56 9.97 1.60
CA MET A 311 -10.58 8.87 2.57
C MET A 311 -9.66 7.72 2.14
N ALA A 312 -9.54 7.44 0.85
CA ALA A 312 -8.57 6.48 0.32
C ALA A 312 -7.12 6.98 0.50
N ASP A 313 -6.90 8.29 0.32
CA ASP A 313 -5.57 8.87 0.50
C ASP A 313 -5.12 8.87 1.97
N MET A 314 -5.99 9.22 2.91
CA MET A 314 -5.61 9.49 4.29
C MET A 314 -6.20 8.54 5.32
N GLY A 315 -7.36 7.94 5.05
CA GLY A 315 -8.08 7.14 6.05
C GLY A 315 -7.31 5.90 6.55
N HIS A 316 -6.46 5.31 5.71
CA HIS A 316 -5.61 4.20 6.14
C HIS A 316 -4.57 4.61 7.20
N TYR A 317 -4.10 5.86 7.19
CA TYR A 317 -3.17 6.35 8.20
C TYR A 317 -3.85 6.67 9.53
N SER A 318 -5.06 7.23 9.48
CA SER A 318 -5.76 7.69 10.67
C SER A 318 -6.67 6.64 11.31
N LEU A 319 -7.34 5.83 10.50
CA LEU A 319 -8.39 4.91 10.96
C LEU A 319 -7.93 3.47 11.15
N TRP A 320 -6.72 3.09 10.69
CA TRP A 320 -6.24 1.72 10.80
C TRP A 320 -6.27 1.18 12.23
N THR A 321 -5.64 1.93 13.17
CA THR A 321 -5.60 1.55 14.58
C THR A 321 -6.97 1.61 15.24
N VAL A 322 -7.84 2.54 14.83
CA VAL A 322 -9.22 2.68 15.30
C VAL A 322 -10.05 1.45 14.90
N PHE A 323 -9.98 1.03 13.63
CA PHE A 323 -10.69 -0.17 13.16
C PHE A 323 -10.24 -1.42 13.92
N LYS A 324 -8.94 -1.59 14.13
CA LYS A 324 -8.41 -2.73 14.89
C LYS A 324 -8.84 -2.72 16.35
N ALA A 325 -8.61 -1.61 17.05
CA ALA A 325 -8.84 -1.52 18.49
C ALA A 325 -10.33 -1.64 18.84
N LEU A 326 -11.20 -1.00 18.07
CA LEU A 326 -12.65 -1.05 18.27
C LEU A 326 -13.33 -2.22 17.53
N GLN A 327 -12.57 -3.07 16.83
CA GLN A 327 -13.11 -4.18 16.06
C GLN A 327 -14.26 -3.75 15.15
N LEU A 328 -14.07 -2.63 14.43
CA LEU A 328 -15.06 -2.16 13.48
C LEU A 328 -15.13 -3.13 12.30
N THR A 329 -16.33 -3.58 12.02
CA THR A 329 -16.65 -4.48 10.90
C THR A 329 -17.30 -3.69 9.76
N SER A 330 -18.32 -4.23 9.11
CA SER A 330 -19.04 -3.54 8.05
C SER A 330 -20.06 -2.55 8.63
N PRO A 331 -20.15 -1.32 8.11
CA PRO A 331 -21.24 -0.42 8.44
C PRO A 331 -22.54 -0.89 7.76
N HIS A 332 -23.68 -0.73 8.42
CA HIS A 332 -24.96 -1.05 7.81
C HIS A 332 -25.61 0.14 7.09
N THR A 333 -25.18 1.37 7.38
CA THR A 333 -25.73 2.58 6.78
C THR A 333 -24.63 3.59 6.55
N ILE A 334 -24.62 4.21 5.37
CA ILE A 334 -23.66 5.25 4.99
C ILE A 334 -24.45 6.50 4.58
N ILE A 335 -24.19 7.64 5.17
CA ILE A 335 -24.92 8.90 4.98
C ILE A 335 -23.96 9.95 4.46
N PRO A 336 -23.95 10.25 3.14
CA PRO A 336 -23.10 11.27 2.58
C PRO A 336 -23.75 12.67 2.66
N ASN A 337 -22.93 13.66 2.92
CA ASN A 337 -23.22 15.06 2.69
C ASN A 337 -22.05 15.65 1.89
N LEU A 338 -22.35 16.31 0.78
CA LEU A 338 -21.33 16.74 -0.16
C LEU A 338 -21.60 18.15 -0.71
N SER A 339 -20.54 18.89 -0.96
CA SER A 339 -20.60 20.15 -1.68
C SER A 339 -20.97 19.93 -3.16
N HIS A 340 -21.56 20.94 -3.78
CA HIS A 340 -21.87 20.95 -5.21
C HIS A 340 -21.38 22.25 -5.85
N VAL A 341 -21.19 22.21 -7.16
CA VAL A 341 -20.83 23.37 -7.97
C VAL A 341 -22.03 23.78 -8.77
N CYS A 342 -22.23 25.10 -8.90
CA CYS A 342 -23.26 25.70 -9.75
C CYS A 342 -22.60 26.39 -10.93
N ALA A 343 -23.32 26.48 -12.05
CA ALA A 343 -22.97 27.22 -13.24
C ALA A 343 -24.15 28.04 -13.72
N MET A 344 -23.90 28.98 -14.64
CA MET A 344 -24.93 29.77 -15.30
C MET A 344 -25.21 29.19 -16.69
N ASN A 345 -26.47 29.03 -16.99
CA ASN A 345 -26.99 28.93 -18.35
C ASN A 345 -27.89 30.13 -18.54
N GLU A 346 -27.32 31.19 -19.11
CA GLU A 346 -27.93 32.52 -19.15
C GLU A 346 -29.42 32.49 -19.54
N PRO A 347 -30.30 33.10 -18.72
CA PRO A 347 -30.02 33.88 -17.48
C PRO A 347 -30.17 33.04 -16.18
N LEU A 348 -30.20 31.69 -16.24
CA LEU A 348 -30.58 30.85 -15.11
C LEU A 348 -29.39 30.10 -14.48
N PRO A 349 -29.27 30.10 -13.15
CA PRO A 349 -28.33 29.26 -12.47
C PRO A 349 -28.80 27.80 -12.45
N TYR A 350 -27.85 26.84 -12.50
CA TYR A 350 -28.16 25.44 -12.32
C TYR A 350 -27.06 24.73 -11.54
N ARG A 351 -27.42 23.64 -10.88
CA ARG A 351 -26.47 22.76 -10.21
C ARG A 351 -25.86 21.79 -11.21
N ILE A 352 -24.53 21.72 -11.25
CA ILE A 352 -23.79 20.74 -12.05
C ILE A 352 -24.05 19.34 -11.48
N GLN A 353 -24.49 18.41 -12.33
CA GLN A 353 -24.58 16.99 -12.00
C GLN A 353 -23.20 16.38 -12.17
N ASN A 354 -22.58 15.96 -11.05
CA ASN A 354 -21.23 15.41 -11.05
C ASN A 354 -21.23 14.00 -10.44
N ASN A 355 -21.08 12.99 -11.30
CA ASN A 355 -20.93 11.59 -10.92
C ASN A 355 -19.60 11.00 -11.39
N PHE A 356 -18.64 11.83 -11.78
CA PHE A 356 -17.34 11.44 -12.35
C PHE A 356 -16.15 11.87 -11.48
N SER A 357 -16.27 12.90 -10.67
CA SER A 357 -15.24 13.48 -9.81
C SER A 357 -15.74 13.64 -8.38
N PHE A 358 -14.84 13.50 -7.42
CA PHE A 358 -15.17 13.73 -6.00
C PHE A 358 -15.57 15.19 -5.75
N PRO A 359 -16.40 15.48 -4.74
CA PRO A 359 -16.78 16.84 -4.36
C PRO A 359 -15.59 17.61 -3.74
N MET A 360 -15.66 18.94 -3.74
CA MET A 360 -14.65 19.82 -3.12
C MET A 360 -14.54 19.57 -1.60
N ALA A 361 -15.65 19.28 -0.96
CA ALA A 361 -15.73 18.97 0.46
C ALA A 361 -16.89 18.01 0.72
N SER A 362 -16.71 17.16 1.70
CA SER A 362 -17.75 16.23 2.14
C SER A 362 -17.63 15.88 3.62
N HIS A 363 -18.74 15.39 4.18
CA HIS A 363 -18.72 14.62 5.39
C HIS A 363 -19.62 13.39 5.25
N VAL A 364 -19.15 12.24 5.71
CA VAL A 364 -19.85 10.96 5.58
C VAL A 364 -19.92 10.30 6.94
N CYS A 365 -21.16 9.91 7.33
CA CYS A 365 -21.40 9.11 8.52
C CYS A 365 -21.52 7.63 8.16
N PHE A 366 -20.77 6.80 8.85
CA PHE A 366 -20.87 5.34 8.81
C PHE A 366 -21.45 4.84 10.12
N LYS A 367 -22.59 4.14 10.06
CA LYS A 367 -23.23 3.57 11.25
C LYS A 367 -22.83 2.11 11.41
N TYR A 368 -22.11 1.83 12.50
CA TYR A 368 -21.65 0.49 12.84
C TYR A 368 -22.56 -0.13 13.90
N PRO A 369 -23.02 -1.37 13.71
CA PRO A 369 -23.81 -2.08 14.74
C PRO A 369 -22.95 -2.37 15.98
N ALA A 370 -23.59 -2.67 17.10
CA ALA A 370 -22.92 -3.23 18.25
C ALA A 370 -22.19 -4.54 17.88
N ASN A 371 -21.04 -4.80 18.49
CA ASN A 371 -20.23 -5.99 18.27
C ASN A 371 -19.58 -6.45 19.59
N GLY A 372 -20.03 -7.60 20.11
CA GLY A 372 -19.60 -8.06 21.44
C GLY A 372 -19.92 -7.01 22.50
N ASN A 373 -18.88 -6.59 23.24
CA ASN A 373 -19.01 -5.57 24.29
C ASN A 373 -18.94 -4.12 23.75
N ARG A 374 -18.63 -3.94 22.46
CA ARG A 374 -18.61 -2.61 21.85
C ARG A 374 -20.05 -2.19 21.51
N PRO A 375 -20.50 -1.02 22.00
CA PRO A 375 -21.79 -0.48 21.62
C PRO A 375 -21.85 -0.14 20.11
N ALA A 376 -23.03 0.13 19.58
CA ALA A 376 -23.16 0.75 18.27
C ALA A 376 -22.44 2.10 18.28
N VAL A 377 -21.75 2.43 17.17
CA VAL A 377 -20.96 3.65 17.06
C VAL A 377 -21.10 4.25 15.68
N ASP A 378 -21.17 5.59 15.62
CA ASP A 378 -21.17 6.35 14.38
C ASP A 378 -19.77 6.88 14.12
N LEU A 379 -19.19 6.54 12.96
CA LEU A 379 -17.91 7.08 12.49
C LEU A 379 -18.17 8.16 11.43
N TRP A 380 -17.66 9.34 11.67
CA TRP A 380 -17.75 10.50 10.80
C TRP A 380 -16.41 10.79 10.16
N TRP A 381 -16.37 10.80 8.84
CA TRP A 381 -15.25 11.31 8.05
C TRP A 381 -15.58 12.68 7.49
N TYR A 382 -14.64 13.65 7.63
CA TYR A 382 -14.76 15.00 7.07
C TYR A 382 -13.54 15.30 6.22
N ASP A 383 -13.76 16.00 5.10
CA ASP A 383 -12.71 16.44 4.19
C ASP A 383 -12.99 17.80 3.57
N GLY A 384 -12.03 18.31 2.76
CA GLY A 384 -12.16 19.62 2.12
C GLY A 384 -12.21 20.78 3.11
N GLY A 385 -11.60 20.62 4.30
CA GLY A 385 -11.60 21.64 5.34
C GLY A 385 -12.85 21.61 6.25
N MET A 386 -13.80 20.71 6.00
CA MET A 386 -14.93 20.50 6.91
C MET A 386 -14.46 19.89 8.23
N ARG A 387 -15.11 20.27 9.31
CA ARG A 387 -14.80 19.81 10.69
C ARG A 387 -16.10 19.52 11.43
N PRO A 388 -16.06 18.69 12.51
CA PRO A 388 -17.20 18.57 13.41
C PRO A 388 -17.47 19.91 14.14
N ALA A 389 -18.63 20.00 14.79
CA ALA A 389 -18.91 21.11 15.68
C ALA A 389 -17.84 21.20 16.78
N ILE A 390 -17.45 22.43 17.14
CA ILE A 390 -16.48 22.65 18.20
C ILE A 390 -17.13 22.22 19.52
N PRO A 391 -16.51 21.32 20.30
CA PRO A 391 -17.01 20.94 21.62
C PRO A 391 -17.17 22.12 22.56
N GLU A 392 -18.23 22.15 23.37
CA GLU A 392 -18.52 23.21 24.35
C GLU A 392 -17.32 23.48 25.27
N GLU A 393 -16.59 22.44 25.65
CA GLU A 393 -15.40 22.51 26.49
C GLU A 393 -14.28 23.36 25.87
N LEU A 394 -14.19 23.39 24.53
CA LEU A 394 -13.23 24.22 23.82
C LEU A 394 -13.75 25.65 23.58
N LEU A 395 -15.05 25.82 23.37
CA LEU A 395 -15.67 27.13 23.20
C LEU A 395 -15.47 28.00 24.45
N SER A 396 -15.60 27.43 25.64
CA SER A 396 -15.37 28.12 26.90
C SER A 396 -13.96 28.69 27.04
N ASP A 397 -12.96 28.03 26.41
CA ASP A 397 -11.57 28.44 26.41
C ASP A 397 -11.20 29.29 25.18
N ASN A 398 -12.16 29.65 24.33
CA ASN A 398 -11.95 30.30 23.02
C ASN A 398 -10.93 29.56 22.13
N LYS A 399 -10.94 28.22 22.19
CA LYS A 399 -10.08 27.34 21.41
C LYS A 399 -10.81 26.83 20.18
N GLN A 400 -10.08 26.63 19.10
CA GLN A 400 -10.58 26.03 17.87
C GLN A 400 -10.00 24.62 17.66
N LEU A 401 -10.71 23.82 16.87
CA LEU A 401 -10.15 22.55 16.38
C LEU A 401 -8.98 22.81 15.44
N ALA A 402 -7.96 21.97 15.53
CA ALA A 402 -6.86 21.96 14.55
C ALA A 402 -7.39 21.66 13.13
N GLU A 403 -6.57 21.91 12.11
CA GLU A 403 -6.94 21.67 10.70
C GLU A 403 -7.21 20.19 10.40
N GLU A 404 -6.53 19.31 11.10
CA GLU A 404 -6.73 17.86 11.06
C GLU A 404 -6.81 17.29 12.47
N GLY A 405 -7.62 16.25 12.69
CA GLY A 405 -7.74 15.68 14.02
C GLY A 405 -8.71 14.52 14.13
N MET A 406 -8.87 14.05 15.36
CA MET A 406 -9.82 13.01 15.73
C MET A 406 -10.48 13.33 17.07
N LEU A 407 -11.78 13.05 17.17
CA LEU A 407 -12.57 13.26 18.39
C LEU A 407 -13.40 12.00 18.67
N PHE A 408 -13.25 11.45 19.86
CA PHE A 408 -14.09 10.38 20.38
C PHE A 408 -15.10 10.98 21.33
N VAL A 409 -16.39 10.74 21.10
CA VAL A 409 -17.50 11.31 21.88
C VAL A 409 -18.22 10.19 22.62
N GLY A 410 -18.18 10.25 23.92
CA GLY A 410 -18.98 9.44 24.82
C GLY A 410 -20.19 10.18 25.35
N ASP A 411 -21.05 9.51 26.13
CA ASP A 411 -22.22 10.12 26.77
C ASP A 411 -21.87 10.91 28.05
N GLN A 412 -20.62 10.85 28.54
CA GLN A 412 -20.17 11.56 29.73
C GLN A 412 -18.90 12.40 29.51
N GLY A 413 -18.26 12.32 28.33
CA GLY A 413 -17.05 13.07 28.04
C GLY A 413 -16.53 12.82 26.63
N LYS A 414 -15.41 13.47 26.31
CA LYS A 414 -14.82 13.41 24.98
C LYS A 414 -13.31 13.26 25.07
N ILE A 415 -12.70 12.64 24.05
CA ILE A 415 -11.24 12.57 23.86
C ILE A 415 -10.90 13.24 22.54
N LEU A 416 -10.11 14.32 22.60
CA LEU A 416 -9.58 15.01 21.44
C LEU A 416 -8.14 14.53 21.17
N ALA A 417 -7.83 14.22 19.91
CA ALA A 417 -6.52 13.75 19.48
C ALA A 417 -6.13 14.37 18.13
N GLY A 418 -4.86 14.26 17.77
CA GLY A 418 -4.39 14.53 16.41
C GLY A 418 -4.98 13.56 15.39
N PHE A 419 -4.72 13.79 14.11
CA PHE A 419 -5.34 13.10 12.97
C PHE A 419 -5.26 11.57 13.04
N ASN A 420 -4.13 11.01 13.42
CA ASN A 420 -3.90 9.58 13.61
C ASN A 420 -3.81 9.20 15.10
N VAL A 421 -4.69 9.75 15.91
CA VAL A 421 -4.80 9.52 17.36
C VAL A 421 -3.59 10.04 18.18
N GLN A 422 -2.76 10.91 17.61
CA GLN A 422 -1.61 11.47 18.34
C GLN A 422 -2.07 12.32 19.53
N ASP A 423 -1.25 12.30 20.60
CA ASP A 423 -1.39 13.15 21.77
C ASP A 423 -2.84 13.28 22.30
N PRO A 424 -3.56 12.16 22.55
CA PRO A 424 -4.95 12.18 22.97
C PRO A 424 -5.10 12.89 24.34
N LYS A 425 -6.21 13.62 24.51
CA LYS A 425 -6.55 14.35 25.73
C LYS A 425 -8.02 14.20 26.02
N ILE A 426 -8.36 13.91 27.27
CA ILE A 426 -9.74 14.00 27.73
C ILE A 426 -10.10 15.48 27.84
N ILE A 427 -11.22 15.88 27.23
CA ILE A 427 -11.84 17.19 27.40
C ILE A 427 -13.15 16.98 28.16
N SER A 428 -13.24 17.51 29.37
CA SER A 428 -14.42 17.44 30.23
C SER A 428 -14.74 18.81 30.81
N GLY A 429 -16.02 19.07 31.09
CA GLY A 429 -16.50 20.36 31.62
C GLY A 429 -16.07 20.71 33.03
N THR A 430 -15.38 19.81 33.73
CA THR A 430 -14.80 20.05 35.05
C THR A 430 -13.33 19.70 35.02
N LYS A 431 -12.47 20.71 35.15
CA LYS A 431 -10.99 20.68 35.27
C LYS A 431 -10.33 19.42 34.74
N MET A 432 -9.46 19.63 33.76
CA MET A 432 -8.56 18.59 33.23
C MET A 432 -7.79 17.94 34.40
N ASP A 433 -8.32 16.89 35.00
CA ASP A 433 -7.52 15.97 35.78
C ASP A 433 -6.62 15.22 34.78
N SER A 434 -5.34 15.49 34.86
CA SER A 434 -4.33 14.76 34.07
C SER A 434 -4.37 13.30 34.52
N PRO A 435 -4.88 12.38 33.67
CA PRO A 435 -4.74 10.97 34.00
C PRO A 435 -3.28 10.58 33.77
N VAL A 436 -2.85 9.64 34.58
CA VAL A 436 -1.57 8.94 34.58
C VAL A 436 -0.76 9.16 33.31
N GLN A 437 0.35 9.89 33.45
CA GLN A 437 1.39 9.99 32.40
C GLN A 437 1.95 8.60 32.09
N MET A 438 1.34 7.90 31.16
CA MET A 438 2.05 6.83 30.47
C MET A 438 2.97 7.49 29.45
N ALA A 439 4.25 7.19 29.54
CA ALA A 439 5.29 7.77 28.71
C ALA A 439 4.93 7.65 27.21
N SER A 440 4.67 8.78 26.57
CA SER A 440 4.42 8.83 25.14
C SER A 440 5.72 8.50 24.40
N VAL A 441 5.77 7.36 23.74
CA VAL A 441 6.86 7.04 22.82
C VAL A 441 6.62 7.84 21.55
N LYS A 442 7.27 9.00 21.42
CA LYS A 442 7.29 9.77 20.18
C LYS A 442 8.09 8.99 19.13
N ARG A 443 7.42 8.37 18.18
CA ARG A 443 8.07 7.85 16.97
C ARG A 443 7.76 8.76 15.79
N SER A 444 8.79 9.14 15.02
CA SER A 444 8.62 9.93 13.80
C SER A 444 8.01 9.07 12.68
N GLN A 445 7.34 9.69 11.69
CA GLN A 445 6.83 8.96 10.50
C GLN A 445 7.94 8.20 9.76
N VAL A 446 9.17 8.71 9.77
CA VAL A 446 10.33 8.07 9.16
C VAL A 446 10.70 6.77 9.88
N GLU A 447 10.58 6.72 11.23
CA GLU A 447 10.83 5.51 12.01
C GLU A 447 9.76 4.43 11.77
N GLN A 448 8.52 4.82 11.48
CA GLN A 448 7.43 3.89 11.19
C GLN A 448 7.63 3.16 9.86
N THR A 449 8.01 3.87 8.80
CA THR A 449 8.30 3.26 7.49
C THR A 449 9.55 2.38 7.55
N SER A 450 10.56 2.78 8.32
CA SER A 450 11.81 2.01 8.45
C SER A 450 11.65 0.70 9.20
N THR A 451 10.65 0.57 10.08
CA THR A 451 10.40 -0.67 10.84
C THR A 451 9.56 -1.69 10.08
N ALA A 452 8.73 -1.27 9.14
CA ALA A 452 7.87 -2.17 8.36
C ALA A 452 8.66 -3.08 7.41
N LEU A 453 9.71 -2.58 6.78
CA LEU A 453 10.50 -3.34 5.81
C LEU A 453 11.23 -4.54 6.42
N PRO A 454 11.95 -4.42 7.56
CA PRO A 454 12.53 -5.56 8.26
C PRO A 454 11.49 -6.60 8.69
N LEU A 455 10.32 -6.16 9.19
CA LEU A 455 9.24 -7.06 9.58
C LEU A 455 8.67 -7.86 8.39
N PHE A 456 8.58 -7.25 7.23
CA PHE A 456 8.16 -7.94 6.01
C PHE A 456 9.16 -9.03 5.60
N ILE A 457 10.47 -8.74 5.68
CA ILE A 457 11.52 -9.73 5.42
C ILE A 457 11.45 -10.88 6.42
N ASP A 458 11.28 -10.59 7.69
CA ASP A 458 11.13 -11.61 8.74
C ASP A 458 9.86 -12.45 8.53
N ALA A 459 8.77 -11.84 8.10
CA ALA A 459 7.53 -12.54 7.76
C ALA A 459 7.74 -13.53 6.60
N ILE A 460 8.49 -13.13 5.56
CA ILE A 460 8.87 -14.02 4.45
C ILE A 460 9.70 -15.19 4.96
N LYS A 461 10.76 -14.94 5.75
CA LYS A 461 11.64 -15.99 6.28
C LYS A 461 10.90 -16.98 7.17
N ASN A 462 9.93 -16.50 7.94
CA ASN A 462 9.13 -17.31 8.85
C ASN A 462 7.85 -17.88 8.21
N SER A 463 7.54 -17.52 6.95
CA SER A 463 6.32 -17.90 6.23
C SER A 463 5.04 -17.60 7.03
N LYS A 464 5.00 -16.43 7.71
CA LYS A 464 3.91 -16.04 8.60
C LYS A 464 3.52 -14.59 8.35
N GLN A 465 2.22 -14.37 8.08
CA GLN A 465 1.67 -13.00 8.01
C GLN A 465 1.95 -12.24 9.31
N TYR A 466 2.13 -10.94 9.18
CA TYR A 466 2.32 -10.03 10.30
C TYR A 466 1.29 -8.89 10.23
N PRO A 467 1.10 -8.12 11.30
CA PRO A 467 0.15 -7.01 11.29
C PRO A 467 0.46 -5.96 10.20
N GLY A 468 -0.63 -5.37 9.64
CA GLY A 468 -0.51 -4.48 8.48
C GLY A 468 -0.67 -5.20 7.14
N ASN A 469 -0.98 -6.49 7.17
CA ASN A 469 -1.22 -7.28 5.96
C ASN A 469 -2.57 -6.94 5.29
N ILE A 470 -2.71 -7.35 4.02
CA ILE A 470 -3.93 -7.10 3.21
C ILE A 470 -5.19 -7.69 3.86
N ILE A 471 -5.10 -8.82 4.55
CA ILE A 471 -6.26 -9.49 5.16
C ILE A 471 -6.86 -8.63 6.28
N GLU A 472 -6.01 -7.99 7.08
CA GLU A 472 -6.46 -7.08 8.16
C GLU A 472 -7.10 -5.79 7.61
N ALA A 473 -6.83 -5.43 6.36
CA ALA A 473 -7.36 -4.23 5.71
C ALA A 473 -8.83 -4.34 5.29
N GLU A 474 -9.48 -5.49 5.44
CA GLU A 474 -10.78 -5.79 4.84
C GLU A 474 -11.84 -4.73 5.14
N PHE A 475 -12.10 -4.45 6.40
CA PHE A 475 -13.20 -3.57 6.78
C PHE A 475 -12.92 -2.09 6.51
N LEU A 476 -11.65 -1.68 6.60
CA LEU A 476 -11.26 -0.33 6.23
C LEU A 476 -11.30 -0.13 4.70
N THR A 477 -10.85 -1.13 3.92
CA THR A 477 -11.00 -1.12 2.45
C THR A 477 -12.47 -1.04 2.04
N GLU A 478 -13.34 -1.76 2.75
CA GLU A 478 -14.78 -1.70 2.53
C GLU A 478 -15.34 -0.31 2.82
N ALA A 479 -15.02 0.28 3.97
CA ALA A 479 -15.47 1.62 4.34
C ALA A 479 -15.02 2.69 3.33
N VAL A 480 -13.77 2.65 2.87
CA VAL A 480 -13.22 3.56 1.85
C VAL A 480 -13.97 3.46 0.53
N ASN A 481 -14.32 2.24 0.10
CA ASN A 481 -15.06 2.06 -1.15
C ASN A 481 -16.55 2.44 -1.01
N LEU A 482 -17.16 2.20 0.15
CA LEU A 482 -18.53 2.64 0.45
C LEU A 482 -18.62 4.17 0.57
N TYR A 483 -17.56 4.86 1.09
CA TYR A 483 -17.44 6.30 1.02
C TYR A 483 -17.55 6.80 -0.42
N ALA A 484 -16.73 6.28 -1.33
CA ALA A 484 -16.74 6.68 -2.74
C ALA A 484 -18.11 6.41 -3.41
N ALA A 485 -18.71 5.24 -3.18
CA ALA A 485 -20.02 4.89 -3.72
C ALA A 485 -21.15 5.79 -3.18
N SER A 486 -21.10 6.16 -1.89
CA SER A 486 -22.09 7.03 -1.27
C SER A 486 -22.04 8.47 -1.82
N LEU A 487 -20.84 9.03 -1.98
CA LEU A 487 -20.65 10.35 -2.57
C LEU A 487 -21.09 10.37 -4.05
N ARG A 488 -20.72 9.35 -4.82
CA ARG A 488 -21.09 9.23 -6.24
C ARG A 488 -22.60 9.11 -6.43
N SER A 489 -23.31 8.46 -5.51
CA SER A 489 -24.78 8.37 -5.53
C SER A 489 -25.46 9.63 -5.01
N GLY A 490 -24.83 10.35 -4.09
CA GLY A 490 -25.42 11.49 -3.37
C GLY A 490 -26.59 11.08 -2.46
N LYS A 491 -26.72 9.79 -2.12
CA LYS A 491 -27.86 9.23 -1.38
C LYS A 491 -27.39 8.41 -0.17
N LEU A 492 -28.22 8.38 0.88
CA LEU A 492 -28.06 7.42 1.97
C LEU A 492 -28.07 6.01 1.41
N LEU A 493 -27.06 5.20 1.78
CA LEU A 493 -26.95 3.80 1.37
C LEU A 493 -27.19 2.89 2.57
N LYS A 494 -27.98 1.83 2.37
CA LYS A 494 -28.09 0.68 3.27
C LYS A 494 -27.28 -0.47 2.68
N TYR A 495 -26.29 -0.93 3.41
CA TYR A 495 -25.36 -1.95 2.93
C TYR A 495 -25.59 -3.29 3.64
N ASP A 496 -25.74 -4.33 2.85
CA ASP A 496 -25.77 -5.73 3.28
C ASP A 496 -24.39 -6.35 3.04
N ALA A 497 -23.64 -6.51 4.11
CA ALA A 497 -22.27 -7.03 4.06
C ALA A 497 -22.24 -8.52 3.66
N GLY A 498 -23.25 -9.31 4.04
CA GLY A 498 -23.35 -10.72 3.70
C GLY A 498 -23.47 -10.95 2.19
N ASN A 499 -24.31 -10.16 1.54
CA ASN A 499 -24.52 -10.20 0.09
C ASN A 499 -23.64 -9.21 -0.67
N ARG A 500 -22.85 -8.39 0.02
CA ARG A 500 -21.95 -7.36 -0.55
C ARG A 500 -22.68 -6.41 -1.50
N ARG A 501 -23.88 -5.97 -1.11
CA ARG A 501 -24.72 -5.12 -1.96
C ARG A 501 -25.41 -3.99 -1.19
N ILE A 502 -25.72 -2.92 -1.92
CA ILE A 502 -26.58 -1.84 -1.47
C ILE A 502 -28.03 -2.24 -1.73
N THR A 503 -28.87 -2.15 -0.69
CA THR A 503 -30.24 -2.71 -0.73
C THR A 503 -31.33 -1.67 -1.03
N ASN A 504 -31.07 -0.39 -0.83
CA ASN A 504 -32.06 0.69 -0.97
C ASN A 504 -31.87 1.59 -2.20
N VAL A 505 -30.70 1.51 -2.86
CA VAL A 505 -30.35 2.27 -4.06
C VAL A 505 -29.67 1.32 -5.03
N ASP A 506 -30.46 0.65 -5.86
CA ASP A 506 -29.96 -0.44 -6.73
C ASP A 506 -28.87 0.03 -7.69
N ASP A 507 -29.03 1.20 -8.30
CA ASP A 507 -28.03 1.83 -9.19
C ASP A 507 -26.65 2.03 -8.54
N ALA A 508 -26.56 2.15 -7.22
CA ALA A 508 -25.29 2.35 -6.54
C ALA A 508 -24.41 1.09 -6.53
N ASN A 509 -24.99 -0.08 -6.78
CA ASN A 509 -24.24 -1.34 -6.85
C ASN A 509 -23.24 -1.38 -8.01
N ARG A 510 -23.52 -0.67 -9.12
CA ARG A 510 -22.57 -0.57 -10.25
C ARG A 510 -21.24 0.07 -9.89
N TRP A 511 -21.17 0.84 -8.79
CA TRP A 511 -19.95 1.48 -8.33
C TRP A 511 -19.15 0.63 -7.34
N LEU A 512 -19.71 -0.49 -6.88
CA LEU A 512 -19.01 -1.44 -6.02
C LEU A 512 -18.06 -2.35 -6.81
N ASP A 513 -18.30 -2.52 -8.09
CA ASP A 513 -17.44 -3.28 -9.02
C ASP A 513 -17.15 -2.42 -10.27
N ARG A 514 -16.47 -2.96 -11.26
CA ARG A 514 -16.23 -2.33 -12.58
C ARG A 514 -16.46 -3.34 -13.70
N GLU A 515 -16.80 -2.82 -14.88
CA GLU A 515 -16.70 -3.56 -16.12
C GLU A 515 -15.25 -3.45 -16.63
N TYR A 516 -14.57 -4.60 -16.68
CA TYR A 516 -13.18 -4.63 -17.12
C TYR A 516 -13.07 -4.53 -18.63
N ARG A 517 -12.11 -3.74 -19.12
CA ARG A 517 -11.71 -3.81 -20.53
C ARG A 517 -11.17 -5.20 -20.85
N SER A 518 -11.28 -5.60 -22.14
CA SER A 518 -10.69 -6.84 -22.64
C SER A 518 -9.20 -6.93 -22.30
N GLY A 519 -8.78 -8.07 -21.73
CA GLY A 519 -7.41 -8.32 -21.30
C GLY A 519 -7.03 -7.71 -19.93
N TRP A 520 -8.00 -7.14 -19.18
CA TRP A 520 -7.78 -6.53 -17.88
C TRP A 520 -8.64 -7.13 -16.75
N ASP A 521 -9.34 -8.22 -17.03
CA ASP A 521 -10.20 -8.85 -16.01
C ASP A 521 -9.35 -9.42 -14.86
N ILE A 522 -9.69 -9.02 -13.63
CA ILE A 522 -9.05 -9.52 -12.42
C ILE A 522 -9.17 -11.05 -12.26
N ALA A 523 -10.17 -11.67 -12.90
CA ALA A 523 -10.32 -13.12 -12.86
C ALA A 523 -9.30 -13.86 -13.74
N SER A 524 -8.71 -13.21 -14.73
CA SER A 524 -7.79 -13.82 -15.72
C SER A 524 -6.35 -13.31 -15.65
N ILE A 525 -6.07 -12.23 -14.93
CA ILE A 525 -4.76 -11.56 -14.88
C ILE A 525 -3.67 -12.33 -14.13
#